data_00fe524cc8d022b8a7ad9a32d6497cff
#
_entry.id   00fe524cc8d022b8a7ad9a32d6497cff
#
_cell.length_a   1.000
_cell.length_b   1.000
_cell.length_c   1.000
_cell.angle_alpha   90.00
_cell.angle_beta   90.00
_cell.angle_gamma   90.00
#
_symmetry.space_group_name_H-M   'P 1'
#
loop_
_entity.id
_entity.type
_entity.pdbx_description
1 polymer ?
#
loop_
_entity_poly.entity_id
_entity_poly.type
_entity_poly.pdbx_seq_one_letter_code
_entity_poly.pdbx_strand_id
1 'polypeptide(L)'
;MSATALSPEQVVALAHFGEPIAACDLAGIVLARAPLRGAVFSQVRLAQADLSNADLREAFFDQCDLSGCLLEGAQLRGAVFNRCALTEVRADASSWHAAKLLDCSAANASLKATDFNLAAFHRTCLDHADLSGALLDRVTMIECSLKGTLLRKIYFHQSTLSALALAGADTAGCAFASVVFHQIDLSGRSFAGQQLQGCQFTESLLAGADFSQASIRQCNFQNLALERVSFIGADAMSCIFAKTKGVDCNFASARLRQALFSEAALQRCRFDAADLYQTHFADAALEQCSLRDAELSYADFSRARLVRCDVQGSVVARTNLHRAEVSTSRMPNLAAALGTDAALARAERWPQPV
;
A
#
# COMPACT_ATOMS: atom_id res chain seq x y z
N MET A 1 -38.33 30.35 4.11
CA MET A 1 -38.54 30.44 2.66
C MET A 1 -38.74 29.02 2.17
N SER A 2 -39.89 28.68 1.58
CA SER A 2 -40.14 27.35 1.06
C SER A 2 -39.14 27.09 -0.08
N ALA A 3 -38.31 26.09 0.05
CA ALA A 3 -37.42 25.69 -1.03
C ALA A 3 -38.27 25.27 -2.23
N THR A 4 -38.06 25.89 -3.37
CA THR A 4 -38.81 25.57 -4.61
C THR A 4 -38.44 24.16 -5.02
N ALA A 5 -39.39 23.23 -4.95
CA ALA A 5 -39.19 21.86 -5.44
C ALA A 5 -39.08 21.92 -6.96
N LEU A 6 -37.89 21.64 -7.53
CA LEU A 6 -37.71 21.55 -8.98
C LEU A 6 -38.26 20.20 -9.49
N SER A 7 -38.89 20.21 -10.67
CA SER A 7 -39.24 18.96 -11.35
C SER A 7 -38.00 18.33 -12.01
N PRO A 8 -38.02 17.02 -12.32
CA PRO A 8 -36.95 16.37 -13.06
C PRO A 8 -36.60 17.07 -14.38
N GLU A 9 -37.58 17.56 -15.11
CA GLU A 9 -37.40 18.26 -16.39
C GLU A 9 -36.68 19.60 -16.17
N GLN A 10 -37.02 20.33 -15.07
CA GLN A 10 -36.37 21.58 -14.72
C GLN A 10 -34.90 21.36 -14.33
N VAL A 11 -34.61 20.29 -13.57
CA VAL A 11 -33.22 19.91 -13.22
C VAL A 11 -32.42 19.63 -14.49
N VAL A 12 -32.96 18.83 -15.42
CA VAL A 12 -32.28 18.51 -16.69
C VAL A 12 -32.12 19.76 -17.56
N ALA A 13 -33.11 20.67 -17.59
CA ALA A 13 -33.00 21.93 -18.34
C ALA A 13 -31.87 22.82 -17.77
N LEU A 14 -31.83 23.02 -16.45
CA LEU A 14 -30.73 23.78 -15.82
C LEU A 14 -29.34 23.18 -16.13
N ALA A 15 -29.21 21.87 -16.00
CA ALA A 15 -27.96 21.17 -16.35
C ALA A 15 -27.59 21.37 -17.83
N HIS A 16 -28.56 21.29 -18.73
CA HIS A 16 -28.34 21.47 -20.18
C HIS A 16 -27.84 22.89 -20.53
N PHE A 17 -28.34 23.91 -19.84
CA PHE A 17 -27.93 25.29 -20.06
C PHE A 17 -26.69 25.67 -19.25
N GLY A 18 -26.12 24.75 -18.46
CA GLY A 18 -24.96 25.01 -17.61
C GLY A 18 -25.28 25.91 -16.39
N GLU A 19 -26.57 26.02 -16.04
CA GLU A 19 -26.97 26.78 -14.87
C GLU A 19 -26.85 25.95 -13.60
N PRO A 20 -26.37 26.53 -12.48
CA PRO A 20 -26.20 25.80 -11.25
C PRO A 20 -27.56 25.46 -10.60
N ILE A 21 -27.67 24.21 -10.14
CA ILE A 21 -28.75 23.75 -9.28
C ILE A 21 -28.28 24.00 -7.85
N ALA A 22 -28.92 24.94 -7.15
CA ALA A 22 -28.38 25.39 -5.86
C ALA A 22 -29.45 25.56 -4.77
N ALA A 23 -29.07 25.26 -3.53
CA ALA A 23 -29.80 25.51 -2.30
C ALA A 23 -31.26 25.02 -2.35
N CYS A 24 -31.53 23.85 -2.94
CA CYS A 24 -32.86 23.28 -3.08
C CYS A 24 -32.93 21.85 -2.50
N ASP A 25 -34.18 21.43 -2.22
CA ASP A 25 -34.47 20.08 -1.76
C ASP A 25 -34.99 19.23 -2.93
N LEU A 26 -34.20 18.24 -3.32
CA LEU A 26 -34.51 17.26 -4.37
C LEU A 26 -34.52 15.84 -3.77
N ALA A 27 -34.78 15.70 -2.48
CA ALA A 27 -34.83 14.39 -1.84
C ALA A 27 -35.86 13.48 -2.51
N GLY A 28 -35.46 12.25 -2.84
CA GLY A 28 -36.31 11.26 -3.50
C GLY A 28 -36.66 11.57 -4.95
N ILE A 29 -36.07 12.61 -5.56
CA ILE A 29 -36.30 12.90 -6.98
C ILE A 29 -35.86 11.75 -7.87
N VAL A 30 -36.63 11.48 -8.95
CA VAL A 30 -36.27 10.45 -9.93
C VAL A 30 -35.60 11.10 -11.13
N LEU A 31 -34.29 10.88 -11.25
CA LEU A 31 -33.42 11.35 -12.32
C LEU A 31 -32.72 10.17 -13.01
N ALA A 32 -33.31 8.99 -12.93
CA ALA A 32 -32.76 7.80 -13.57
C ALA A 32 -32.55 8.04 -15.07
N ARG A 33 -31.36 7.69 -15.58
CA ARG A 33 -30.92 7.89 -16.97
C ARG A 33 -30.91 9.37 -17.43
N ALA A 34 -31.02 10.34 -16.52
CA ALA A 34 -31.00 11.75 -16.86
C ALA A 34 -29.66 12.19 -17.46
N PRO A 35 -29.65 13.04 -18.50
CA PRO A 35 -28.43 13.61 -19.09
C PRO A 35 -27.94 14.82 -18.26
N LEU A 36 -27.17 14.56 -17.23
CA LEU A 36 -26.68 15.54 -16.26
C LEU A 36 -25.17 15.78 -16.37
N ARG A 37 -24.60 15.54 -17.55
CA ARG A 37 -23.17 15.75 -17.78
C ARG A 37 -22.78 17.20 -17.53
N GLY A 38 -21.73 17.40 -16.70
CA GLY A 38 -21.24 18.74 -16.36
C GLY A 38 -22.17 19.53 -15.45
N ALA A 39 -23.27 18.95 -14.95
CA ALA A 39 -24.19 19.64 -14.05
C ALA A 39 -23.50 20.08 -12.77
N VAL A 40 -23.85 21.26 -12.26
CA VAL A 40 -23.32 21.82 -11.02
C VAL A 40 -24.42 21.80 -9.97
N PHE A 41 -24.17 21.02 -8.90
CA PHE A 41 -25.04 20.95 -7.74
C PHE A 41 -24.31 21.58 -6.54
N SER A 42 -24.90 22.59 -5.94
CA SER A 42 -24.33 23.29 -4.78
C SER A 42 -25.34 23.38 -3.65
N GLN A 43 -24.99 22.82 -2.49
CA GLN A 43 -25.85 22.80 -1.30
C GLN A 43 -27.25 22.21 -1.58
N VAL A 44 -27.29 21.14 -2.38
CA VAL A 44 -28.54 20.45 -2.76
C VAL A 44 -28.73 19.21 -1.90
N ARG A 45 -29.94 19.00 -1.42
CA ARG A 45 -30.34 17.77 -0.77
C ARG A 45 -30.89 16.80 -1.81
N LEU A 46 -30.12 15.76 -2.11
CA LEU A 46 -30.46 14.66 -3.02
C LEU A 46 -30.69 13.33 -2.27
N ALA A 47 -30.92 13.40 -0.95
CA ALA A 47 -31.07 12.19 -0.15
C ALA A 47 -32.11 11.24 -0.76
N GLN A 48 -31.75 9.95 -0.94
CA GLN A 48 -32.60 8.90 -1.52
C GLN A 48 -33.08 9.19 -2.97
N ALA A 49 -32.44 10.12 -3.69
CA ALA A 49 -32.75 10.35 -5.10
C ALA A 49 -32.33 9.14 -5.96
N ASP A 50 -33.10 8.89 -7.02
CA ASP A 50 -32.76 7.88 -8.02
C ASP A 50 -31.97 8.52 -9.17
N LEU A 51 -30.66 8.29 -9.20
CA LEU A 51 -29.73 8.71 -10.25
C LEU A 51 -29.19 7.49 -11.01
N SER A 52 -29.86 6.35 -10.93
CA SER A 52 -29.41 5.11 -11.57
C SER A 52 -29.27 5.29 -13.09
N ASN A 53 -28.14 4.82 -13.62
CA ASN A 53 -27.76 4.95 -15.03
C ASN A 53 -27.71 6.40 -15.56
N ALA A 54 -27.72 7.43 -14.72
CA ALA A 54 -27.62 8.82 -15.13
C ALA A 54 -26.23 9.14 -15.73
N ASP A 55 -26.17 10.04 -16.68
CA ASP A 55 -24.93 10.59 -17.21
C ASP A 55 -24.50 11.79 -16.34
N LEU A 56 -23.63 11.51 -15.37
CA LEU A 56 -23.08 12.48 -14.42
C LEU A 56 -21.59 12.77 -14.72
N ARG A 57 -21.13 12.48 -15.92
CA ARG A 57 -19.73 12.73 -16.30
C ARG A 57 -19.40 14.20 -16.12
N GLU A 58 -18.25 14.45 -15.47
CA GLU A 58 -17.77 15.83 -15.24
C GLU A 58 -18.70 16.68 -14.35
N ALA A 59 -19.72 16.08 -13.71
CA ALA A 59 -20.61 16.78 -12.80
C ALA A 59 -19.84 17.23 -11.54
N PHE A 60 -20.25 18.36 -10.97
CA PHE A 60 -19.67 18.92 -9.76
C PHE A 60 -20.71 18.99 -8.65
N PHE A 61 -20.42 18.36 -7.52
CA PHE A 61 -21.24 18.39 -6.33
C PHE A 61 -20.47 19.08 -5.20
N ASP A 62 -20.98 20.19 -4.69
CA ASP A 62 -20.41 20.90 -3.55
C ASP A 62 -21.40 20.96 -2.40
N GLN A 63 -20.99 20.44 -1.24
CA GLN A 63 -21.79 20.43 -0.01
C GLN A 63 -23.19 19.82 -0.19
N CYS A 64 -23.29 18.77 -1.01
CA CYS A 64 -24.55 18.09 -1.27
C CYS A 64 -24.77 16.89 -0.34
N ASP A 65 -26.06 16.63 -0.04
CA ASP A 65 -26.48 15.42 0.66
C ASP A 65 -27.01 14.39 -0.37
N LEU A 66 -26.22 13.37 -0.67
CA LEU A 66 -26.59 12.25 -1.53
C LEU A 66 -26.82 10.97 -0.70
N SER A 67 -27.10 11.08 0.60
CA SER A 67 -27.27 9.91 1.47
C SER A 67 -28.36 8.99 0.95
N GLY A 68 -28.05 7.69 0.83
CA GLY A 68 -28.98 6.67 0.34
C GLY A 68 -29.37 6.80 -1.13
N CYS A 69 -28.71 7.66 -1.93
CA CYS A 69 -28.96 7.76 -3.37
C CYS A 69 -28.71 6.43 -4.09
N LEU A 70 -29.47 6.20 -5.15
CA LEU A 70 -29.28 5.12 -6.11
C LEU A 70 -28.41 5.64 -7.26
N LEU A 71 -27.20 5.09 -7.40
CA LEU A 71 -26.23 5.44 -8.44
C LEU A 71 -25.78 4.19 -9.22
N GLU A 72 -26.53 3.09 -9.13
CA GLU A 72 -26.20 1.85 -9.84
C GLU A 72 -26.09 2.11 -11.35
N GLY A 73 -24.97 1.72 -11.95
CA GLY A 73 -24.69 1.92 -13.36
C GLY A 73 -24.50 3.37 -13.80
N ALA A 74 -24.50 4.35 -12.89
CA ALA A 74 -24.30 5.75 -13.22
C ALA A 74 -22.91 6.00 -13.81
N GLN A 75 -22.81 6.96 -14.73
CA GLN A 75 -21.57 7.39 -15.37
C GLN A 75 -21.03 8.63 -14.65
N LEU A 76 -20.01 8.46 -13.81
CA LEU A 76 -19.46 9.52 -12.96
C LEU A 76 -17.99 9.84 -13.34
N ARG A 77 -17.60 9.51 -14.57
CA ARG A 77 -16.24 9.78 -15.05
C ARG A 77 -15.89 11.25 -14.90
N GLY A 78 -14.80 11.53 -14.15
CA GLY A 78 -14.32 12.89 -13.93
C GLY A 78 -15.22 13.73 -13.03
N ALA A 79 -16.27 13.17 -12.43
CA ALA A 79 -17.10 13.89 -11.47
C ALA A 79 -16.31 14.30 -10.22
N VAL A 80 -16.69 15.42 -9.62
CA VAL A 80 -16.05 15.95 -8.41
C VAL A 80 -17.08 16.10 -7.31
N PHE A 81 -16.79 15.49 -6.17
CA PHE A 81 -17.59 15.62 -4.94
C PHE A 81 -16.74 16.34 -3.90
N ASN A 82 -17.19 17.49 -3.43
CA ASN A 82 -16.56 18.29 -2.42
C ASN A 82 -17.47 18.44 -1.20
N ARG A 83 -17.02 17.97 -0.05
CA ARG A 83 -17.78 18.03 1.21
C ARG A 83 -19.19 17.45 1.10
N CYS A 84 -19.34 16.34 0.40
CA CYS A 84 -20.62 15.68 0.20
C CYS A 84 -20.85 14.52 1.17
N ALA A 85 -22.12 14.34 1.57
CA ALA A 85 -22.57 13.14 2.25
C ALA A 85 -23.02 12.10 1.21
N LEU A 86 -22.35 10.94 1.20
CA LEU A 86 -22.60 9.78 0.33
C LEU A 86 -22.86 8.52 1.21
N THR A 87 -23.29 8.73 2.45
CA THR A 87 -23.55 7.65 3.40
C THR A 87 -24.65 6.72 2.86
N GLU A 88 -24.43 5.41 2.93
CA GLU A 88 -25.38 4.39 2.45
C GLU A 88 -25.73 4.50 0.95
N VAL A 89 -24.94 5.24 0.15
CA VAL A 89 -25.15 5.31 -1.29
C VAL A 89 -25.02 3.90 -1.92
N ARG A 90 -25.84 3.63 -2.91
CA ARG A 90 -25.81 2.41 -3.71
C ARG A 90 -25.30 2.73 -5.10
N ALA A 91 -24.04 2.37 -5.38
CA ALA A 91 -23.37 2.70 -6.62
C ALA A 91 -22.67 1.48 -7.26
N ASP A 92 -23.24 0.29 -7.06
CA ASP A 92 -22.69 -0.94 -7.62
C ASP A 92 -22.59 -0.85 -9.15
N ALA A 93 -21.48 -1.34 -9.71
CA ALA A 93 -21.17 -1.35 -11.14
C ALA A 93 -21.24 0.03 -11.83
N SER A 94 -21.16 1.12 -11.09
CA SER A 94 -21.05 2.48 -11.64
C SER A 94 -19.61 2.82 -12.05
N SER A 95 -19.46 3.83 -12.91
CA SER A 95 -18.14 4.27 -13.37
C SER A 95 -17.73 5.60 -12.73
N TRP A 96 -16.77 5.54 -11.83
CA TRP A 96 -16.14 6.70 -11.16
C TRP A 96 -14.72 6.96 -11.70
N HIS A 97 -14.45 6.53 -12.91
CA HIS A 97 -13.15 6.70 -13.53
C HIS A 97 -12.67 8.16 -13.45
N ALA A 98 -11.48 8.37 -12.87
CA ALA A 98 -10.90 9.70 -12.62
C ALA A 98 -11.79 10.65 -11.79
N ALA A 99 -12.77 10.14 -11.04
CA ALA A 99 -13.57 10.94 -10.12
C ALA A 99 -12.74 11.42 -8.91
N LYS A 100 -13.16 12.52 -8.29
CA LYS A 100 -12.50 13.10 -7.12
C LYS A 100 -13.49 13.23 -5.97
N LEU A 101 -13.14 12.67 -4.82
CA LEU A 101 -13.91 12.77 -3.58
C LEU A 101 -13.04 13.52 -2.56
N LEU A 102 -13.45 14.71 -2.18
CA LEU A 102 -12.72 15.61 -1.28
C LEU A 102 -13.58 15.89 -0.05
N ASP A 103 -13.07 15.56 1.14
CA ASP A 103 -13.77 15.77 2.41
C ASP A 103 -15.17 15.11 2.46
N CYS A 104 -15.35 13.94 1.83
CA CYS A 104 -16.65 13.28 1.70
C CYS A 104 -16.83 12.17 2.75
N SER A 105 -18.11 11.83 3.02
CA SER A 105 -18.46 10.65 3.82
C SER A 105 -19.25 9.66 2.95
N ALA A 106 -18.67 8.51 2.67
CA ALA A 106 -19.28 7.39 1.98
C ALA A 106 -19.35 6.14 2.89
N ALA A 107 -19.59 6.37 4.20
CA ALA A 107 -19.73 5.29 5.15
C ALA A 107 -20.92 4.38 4.82
N ASN A 108 -20.76 3.06 4.99
CA ASN A 108 -21.76 2.03 4.66
C ASN A 108 -22.19 2.01 3.19
N ALA A 109 -21.45 2.65 2.27
CA ALA A 109 -21.77 2.66 0.84
C ALA A 109 -21.60 1.27 0.22
N SER A 110 -22.48 0.92 -0.74
CA SER A 110 -22.28 -0.22 -1.64
C SER A 110 -21.61 0.25 -2.93
N LEU A 111 -20.38 -0.17 -3.13
CA LEU A 111 -19.49 0.24 -4.23
C LEU A 111 -18.90 -0.98 -4.95
N LYS A 112 -19.66 -2.10 -4.99
CA LYS A 112 -19.20 -3.37 -5.57
C LYS A 112 -18.97 -3.25 -7.06
N ALA A 113 -17.90 -3.85 -7.55
CA ALA A 113 -17.54 -3.86 -8.96
C ALA A 113 -17.52 -2.46 -9.62
N THR A 114 -17.32 -1.41 -8.84
CA THR A 114 -17.25 -0.01 -9.29
C THR A 114 -15.88 0.24 -9.94
N ASP A 115 -15.88 1.00 -11.05
CA ASP A 115 -14.65 1.44 -11.70
C ASP A 115 -14.14 2.75 -11.06
N PHE A 116 -13.14 2.64 -10.18
CA PHE A 116 -12.42 3.77 -9.58
C PHE A 116 -11.03 4.01 -10.21
N ASN A 117 -10.74 3.46 -11.38
CA ASN A 117 -9.46 3.69 -12.01
C ASN A 117 -9.16 5.18 -12.13
N LEU A 118 -7.93 5.59 -11.76
CA LEU A 118 -7.48 6.99 -11.73
C LEU A 118 -8.25 7.90 -10.74
N ALA A 119 -9.14 7.37 -9.92
CA ALA A 119 -9.87 8.18 -8.95
C ALA A 119 -8.96 8.68 -7.81
N ALA A 120 -9.35 9.82 -7.23
CA ALA A 120 -8.65 10.40 -6.08
C ALA A 120 -9.60 10.60 -4.90
N PHE A 121 -9.22 10.06 -3.76
CA PHE A 121 -9.92 10.21 -2.49
C PHE A 121 -9.02 10.99 -1.54
N HIS A 122 -9.49 12.09 -1.01
CA HIS A 122 -8.77 12.89 -0.03
C HIS A 122 -9.68 13.19 1.16
N ARG A 123 -9.23 12.84 2.37
CA ARG A 123 -10.01 12.96 3.61
C ARG A 123 -11.43 12.40 3.48
N THR A 124 -11.55 11.26 2.80
CA THR A 124 -12.85 10.61 2.58
C THR A 124 -13.04 9.44 3.54
N CYS A 125 -14.19 9.39 4.19
CA CYS A 125 -14.60 8.28 5.05
C CYS A 125 -15.30 7.21 4.20
N LEU A 126 -14.74 6.00 4.17
CA LEU A 126 -15.29 4.80 3.53
C LEU A 126 -15.55 3.70 4.58
N ASP A 127 -15.73 4.07 5.84
CA ASP A 127 -15.91 3.12 6.93
C ASP A 127 -17.11 2.21 6.66
N HIS A 128 -16.90 0.89 6.80
CA HIS A 128 -17.89 -0.15 6.56
C HIS A 128 -18.46 -0.20 5.12
N ALA A 129 -17.88 0.52 4.16
CA ALA A 129 -18.27 0.41 2.76
C ALA A 129 -17.87 -0.94 2.16
N ASP A 130 -18.59 -1.40 1.15
CA ASP A 130 -18.27 -2.61 0.39
C ASP A 130 -17.74 -2.23 -0.99
N LEU A 131 -16.40 -2.35 -1.17
CA LEU A 131 -15.71 -2.15 -2.44
C LEU A 131 -15.33 -3.49 -3.11
N SER A 132 -15.94 -4.59 -2.70
CA SER A 132 -15.55 -5.92 -3.21
C SER A 132 -15.59 -5.98 -4.74
N GLY A 133 -14.46 -6.39 -5.35
CA GLY A 133 -14.31 -6.49 -6.80
C GLY A 133 -14.24 -5.14 -7.54
N ALA A 134 -14.10 -4.01 -6.83
CA ALA A 134 -13.88 -2.71 -7.46
C ALA A 134 -12.53 -2.67 -8.19
N LEU A 135 -12.44 -1.86 -9.25
CA LEU A 135 -11.21 -1.62 -10.00
C LEU A 135 -10.50 -0.39 -9.42
N LEU A 136 -9.27 -0.56 -8.92
CA LEU A 136 -8.49 0.47 -8.23
C LEU A 136 -7.08 0.60 -8.85
N ASP A 137 -7.01 0.67 -10.19
CA ASP A 137 -5.75 0.95 -10.89
C ASP A 137 -5.42 2.44 -10.83
N ARG A 138 -4.19 2.76 -10.44
CA ARG A 138 -3.66 4.13 -10.33
C ARG A 138 -4.52 5.06 -9.46
N VAL A 139 -5.13 4.50 -8.41
CA VAL A 139 -5.91 5.27 -7.45
C VAL A 139 -4.98 6.00 -6.46
N THR A 140 -5.42 7.17 -6.04
CA THR A 140 -4.77 7.91 -4.94
C THR A 140 -5.75 8.03 -3.78
N MET A 141 -5.37 7.52 -2.60
CA MET A 141 -6.12 7.64 -1.36
C MET A 141 -5.24 8.29 -0.30
N ILE A 142 -5.62 9.47 0.17
CA ILE A 142 -4.84 10.24 1.14
C ILE A 142 -5.73 10.63 2.32
N GLU A 143 -5.25 10.36 3.56
CA GLU A 143 -5.95 10.69 4.80
C GLU A 143 -7.38 10.11 4.87
N CYS A 144 -7.61 8.95 4.24
CA CYS A 144 -8.92 8.31 4.21
C CYS A 144 -9.11 7.33 5.37
N SER A 145 -10.36 7.17 5.80
CA SER A 145 -10.76 6.12 6.73
C SER A 145 -11.42 4.96 5.99
N LEU A 146 -10.89 3.76 6.22
CA LEU A 146 -11.32 2.49 5.63
C LEU A 146 -11.62 1.46 6.74
N LYS A 147 -12.08 1.90 7.92
CA LYS A 147 -12.34 1.02 9.06
C LYS A 147 -13.49 0.06 8.74
N GLY A 148 -13.25 -1.23 8.90
CA GLY A 148 -14.26 -2.25 8.62
C GLY A 148 -14.69 -2.35 7.15
N THR A 149 -13.99 -1.69 6.24
CA THR A 149 -14.27 -1.70 4.80
C THR A 149 -13.99 -3.07 4.20
N LEU A 150 -14.86 -3.54 3.30
CA LEU A 150 -14.64 -4.77 2.53
C LEU A 150 -13.88 -4.44 1.24
N LEU A 151 -12.61 -4.87 1.18
CA LEU A 151 -11.71 -4.66 0.03
C LEU A 151 -11.42 -5.99 -0.69
N ARG A 152 -12.33 -6.95 -0.64
CA ARG A 152 -12.10 -8.32 -1.13
C ARG A 152 -11.83 -8.37 -2.62
N LYS A 153 -10.81 -9.18 -3.02
CA LYS A 153 -10.47 -9.46 -4.42
C LYS A 153 -10.17 -8.21 -5.25
N ILE A 154 -9.57 -7.21 -4.63
CA ILE A 154 -9.14 -5.99 -5.30
C ILE A 154 -7.70 -6.15 -5.78
N TYR A 155 -7.41 -5.68 -6.97
CA TYR A 155 -6.07 -5.51 -7.49
C TYR A 155 -5.69 -4.03 -7.49
N PHE A 156 -4.78 -3.66 -6.60
CA PHE A 156 -4.18 -2.32 -6.58
C PHE A 156 -2.93 -2.33 -7.46
N HIS A 157 -2.89 -1.49 -8.47
CA HIS A 157 -1.73 -1.33 -9.33
C HIS A 157 -1.34 0.14 -9.44
N GLN A 158 -0.04 0.44 -9.33
CA GLN A 158 0.51 1.79 -9.42
C GLN A 158 -0.25 2.84 -8.58
N SER A 159 -0.75 2.43 -7.43
CA SER A 159 -1.61 3.24 -6.57
C SER A 159 -0.84 3.84 -5.40
N THR A 160 -1.30 4.98 -4.90
CA THR A 160 -0.75 5.63 -3.71
C THR A 160 -1.77 5.59 -2.58
N LEU A 161 -1.38 4.95 -1.49
CA LEU A 161 -2.16 4.82 -0.27
C LEU A 161 -1.38 5.51 0.85
N SER A 162 -1.88 6.64 1.35
CA SER A 162 -1.17 7.47 2.32
C SER A 162 -2.04 7.84 3.51
N ALA A 163 -1.49 7.68 4.72
CA ALA A 163 -2.15 8.04 5.97
C ALA A 163 -3.57 7.45 6.11
N LEU A 164 -3.73 6.17 5.74
CA LEU A 164 -5.03 5.48 5.81
C LEU A 164 -5.28 4.85 7.18
N ALA A 165 -6.52 4.98 7.68
CA ALA A 165 -7.00 4.22 8.81
C ALA A 165 -7.63 2.91 8.32
N LEU A 166 -6.96 1.76 8.56
CA LEU A 166 -7.37 0.45 8.04
C LEU A 166 -7.93 -0.50 9.12
N ALA A 167 -8.24 -0.04 10.33
CA ALA A 167 -8.67 -0.92 11.41
C ALA A 167 -9.87 -1.79 11.00
N GLY A 168 -9.74 -3.12 11.11
CA GLY A 168 -10.80 -4.06 10.74
C GLY A 168 -11.11 -4.17 9.23
N ALA A 169 -10.36 -3.49 8.35
CA ALA A 169 -10.55 -3.63 6.90
C ALA A 169 -10.22 -5.06 6.45
N ASP A 170 -11.09 -5.65 5.61
CA ASP A 170 -10.93 -6.98 5.04
C ASP A 170 -10.27 -6.90 3.67
N THR A 171 -9.01 -7.32 3.62
CA THR A 171 -8.18 -7.33 2.40
C THR A 171 -8.03 -8.74 1.80
N ALA A 172 -8.94 -9.65 2.08
CA ALA A 172 -8.85 -11.03 1.62
C ALA A 172 -8.84 -11.13 0.08
N GLY A 173 -7.81 -11.80 -0.45
CA GLY A 173 -7.63 -11.98 -1.89
C GLY A 173 -7.21 -10.70 -2.64
N CYS A 174 -6.78 -9.64 -1.93
CA CYS A 174 -6.14 -8.51 -2.58
C CYS A 174 -4.77 -8.89 -3.16
N ALA A 175 -4.41 -8.20 -4.24
CA ALA A 175 -3.06 -8.21 -4.78
C ALA A 175 -2.61 -6.76 -5.01
N PHE A 176 -1.29 -6.55 -4.85
CA PHE A 176 -0.70 -5.21 -4.91
C PHE A 176 0.51 -5.25 -5.85
N ALA A 177 0.57 -4.35 -6.82
CA ALA A 177 1.74 -4.19 -7.66
C ALA A 177 2.12 -2.71 -7.79
N SER A 178 3.37 -2.40 -7.47
CA SER A 178 3.90 -1.03 -7.52
C SER A 178 3.08 -0.03 -6.68
N VAL A 179 2.57 -0.47 -5.53
CA VAL A 179 1.78 0.36 -4.62
C VAL A 179 2.70 1.04 -3.61
N VAL A 180 2.46 2.31 -3.36
CA VAL A 180 3.11 3.07 -2.29
C VAL A 180 2.21 3.07 -1.05
N PHE A 181 2.68 2.44 0.02
CA PHE A 181 2.12 2.52 1.36
C PHE A 181 2.92 3.55 2.14
N HIS A 182 2.36 4.72 2.37
CA HIS A 182 3.03 5.82 3.05
C HIS A 182 2.30 6.18 4.35
N GLN A 183 3.03 6.20 5.46
CA GLN A 183 2.50 6.56 6.79
C GLN A 183 1.24 5.76 7.19
N ILE A 184 1.25 4.44 6.93
CA ILE A 184 0.13 3.56 7.28
C ILE A 184 0.54 2.63 8.41
N ASP A 185 -0.36 2.42 9.37
CA ASP A 185 -0.21 1.39 10.39
C ASP A 185 -0.70 0.04 9.83
N LEU A 186 0.26 -0.82 9.53
CA LEU A 186 0.08 -2.20 9.06
C LEU A 186 0.50 -3.22 10.14
N SER A 187 0.65 -2.78 11.38
CA SER A 187 1.08 -3.63 12.49
C SER A 187 0.13 -4.81 12.69
N GLY A 188 0.69 -6.00 12.85
CA GLY A 188 -0.05 -7.25 13.04
C GLY A 188 -0.88 -7.68 11.83
N ARG A 189 -0.80 -7.01 10.67
CA ARG A 189 -1.54 -7.42 9.48
C ARG A 189 -0.90 -8.63 8.81
N SER A 190 -1.76 -9.52 8.30
CA SER A 190 -1.30 -10.66 7.51
C SER A 190 -1.39 -10.35 6.02
N PHE A 191 -0.24 -10.48 5.36
CA PHE A 191 -0.06 -10.51 3.91
C PHE A 191 0.39 -11.91 3.46
N ALA A 192 0.20 -12.93 4.31
CA ALA A 192 0.67 -14.28 4.05
C ALA A 192 0.13 -14.82 2.72
N GLY A 193 1.04 -15.31 1.88
CA GLY A 193 0.73 -15.85 0.55
C GLY A 193 0.26 -14.82 -0.49
N GLN A 194 0.20 -13.52 -0.15
CA GLN A 194 -0.26 -12.48 -1.06
C GLN A 194 0.81 -12.06 -2.07
N GLN A 195 0.36 -11.38 -3.15
CA GLN A 195 1.21 -10.79 -4.18
C GLN A 195 1.40 -9.29 -3.90
N LEU A 196 2.65 -8.87 -3.66
CA LEU A 196 2.99 -7.47 -3.34
C LEU A 196 4.23 -7.01 -4.14
N GLN A 197 4.31 -7.29 -5.41
CA GLN A 197 5.50 -6.99 -6.20
C GLN A 197 5.74 -5.48 -6.35
N GLY A 198 7.00 -5.04 -6.11
CA GLY A 198 7.44 -3.66 -6.32
C GLY A 198 6.80 -2.62 -5.38
N CYS A 199 6.18 -3.07 -4.28
CA CYS A 199 5.56 -2.17 -3.32
C CYS A 199 6.59 -1.42 -2.48
N GLN A 200 6.24 -0.21 -2.05
CA GLN A 200 7.07 0.62 -1.20
C GLN A 200 6.35 0.88 0.14
N PHE A 201 7.06 0.63 1.25
CA PHE A 201 6.52 0.83 2.60
C PHE A 201 7.26 1.99 3.27
N THR A 202 6.92 3.21 2.86
CA THR A 202 7.60 4.43 3.34
C THR A 202 6.97 4.93 4.62
N GLU A 203 7.77 5.10 5.69
CA GLU A 203 7.31 5.62 7.00
C GLU A 203 6.11 4.86 7.59
N SER A 204 5.88 3.63 7.15
CA SER A 204 4.78 2.79 7.62
C SER A 204 5.19 1.93 8.81
N LEU A 205 4.24 1.58 9.69
CA LEU A 205 4.46 0.70 10.83
C LEU A 205 4.16 -0.74 10.44
N LEU A 206 5.10 -1.66 10.70
CA LEU A 206 5.00 -3.07 10.31
C LEU A 206 5.20 -4.03 11.49
N ALA A 207 5.16 -3.55 12.74
CA ALA A 207 5.41 -4.40 13.90
C ALA A 207 4.49 -5.62 13.93
N GLY A 208 5.06 -6.83 13.97
CA GLY A 208 4.29 -8.09 13.97
C GLY A 208 3.56 -8.40 12.65
N ALA A 209 3.82 -7.69 11.56
CA ALA A 209 3.23 -8.01 10.26
C ALA A 209 3.72 -9.38 9.73
N ASP A 210 2.85 -10.09 9.01
CA ASP A 210 3.14 -11.42 8.47
C ASP A 210 3.16 -11.41 6.94
N PHE A 211 4.37 -11.54 6.37
CA PHE A 211 4.62 -11.72 4.93
C PHE A 211 5.02 -13.17 4.60
N SER A 212 4.69 -14.14 5.44
CA SER A 212 5.07 -15.54 5.23
C SER A 212 4.51 -16.04 3.89
N GLN A 213 5.36 -16.72 3.09
CA GLN A 213 5.01 -17.25 1.76
C GLN A 213 4.52 -16.17 0.76
N ALA A 214 4.60 -14.89 1.08
CA ALA A 214 4.20 -13.83 0.17
C ALA A 214 5.23 -13.63 -0.96
N SER A 215 4.76 -13.19 -2.13
CA SER A 215 5.62 -12.69 -3.20
C SER A 215 5.81 -11.18 -3.02
N ILE A 216 6.96 -10.79 -2.45
CA ILE A 216 7.32 -9.39 -2.16
C ILE A 216 8.53 -8.93 -2.99
N ARG A 217 8.72 -9.52 -4.18
CA ARG A 217 9.87 -9.20 -5.04
C ARG A 217 9.96 -7.70 -5.31
N GLN A 218 11.20 -7.15 -5.22
CA GLN A 218 11.49 -5.74 -5.48
C GLN A 218 10.76 -4.76 -4.56
N CYS A 219 10.24 -5.23 -3.41
CA CYS A 219 9.66 -4.33 -2.42
C CYS A 219 10.73 -3.52 -1.69
N ASN A 220 10.34 -2.33 -1.26
CA ASN A 220 11.21 -1.43 -0.52
C ASN A 220 10.74 -1.27 0.93
N PHE A 221 11.60 -1.72 1.87
CA PHE A 221 11.42 -1.58 3.33
C PHE A 221 12.50 -0.68 3.93
N GLN A 222 13.21 0.11 3.12
CA GLN A 222 14.34 0.93 3.55
C GLN A 222 13.98 1.87 4.71
N ASN A 223 14.90 2.02 5.67
CA ASN A 223 14.77 2.88 6.86
C ASN A 223 13.66 2.49 7.84
N LEU A 224 12.98 1.37 7.67
CA LEU A 224 11.89 0.98 8.57
C LEU A 224 12.41 0.32 9.86
N ALA A 225 11.61 0.47 10.93
CA ALA A 225 11.73 -0.34 12.12
C ALA A 225 10.85 -1.60 11.94
N LEU A 226 11.49 -2.77 11.91
CA LEU A 226 10.83 -4.06 11.74
C LEU A 226 10.95 -4.83 13.06
N GLU A 227 9.86 -4.96 13.79
CA GLU A 227 9.81 -5.70 15.05
C GLU A 227 8.89 -6.91 14.92
N ARG A 228 9.41 -8.11 15.16
CA ARG A 228 8.69 -9.38 15.06
C ARG A 228 7.95 -9.60 13.72
N VAL A 229 8.51 -9.07 12.64
CA VAL A 229 7.94 -9.27 11.29
C VAL A 229 8.33 -10.66 10.78
N SER A 230 7.36 -11.37 10.20
CA SER A 230 7.57 -12.68 9.59
C SER A 230 7.71 -12.57 8.08
N PHE A 231 8.82 -13.09 7.53
CA PHE A 231 9.09 -13.28 6.10
C PHE A 231 9.36 -14.75 5.79
N ILE A 232 8.85 -15.69 6.61
CA ILE A 232 9.14 -17.14 6.48
C ILE A 232 8.74 -17.60 5.08
N GLY A 233 9.69 -18.16 4.32
CA GLY A 233 9.46 -18.68 2.97
C GLY A 233 9.00 -17.63 1.95
N ALA A 234 9.07 -16.33 2.25
CA ALA A 234 8.70 -15.28 1.32
C ALA A 234 9.65 -15.24 0.10
N ASP A 235 9.11 -14.90 -1.07
CA ASP A 235 9.91 -14.56 -2.24
C ASP A 235 10.24 -13.07 -2.20
N ALA A 236 11.39 -12.75 -1.59
CA ALA A 236 11.88 -11.40 -1.35
C ALA A 236 13.09 -11.05 -2.25
N MET A 237 13.15 -11.64 -3.46
CA MET A 237 14.22 -11.36 -4.41
C MET A 237 14.32 -9.86 -4.71
N SER A 238 15.54 -9.31 -4.66
CA SER A 238 15.87 -7.90 -4.92
C SER A 238 15.10 -6.90 -4.04
N CYS A 239 14.63 -7.32 -2.85
CA CYS A 239 14.05 -6.41 -1.87
C CYS A 239 15.11 -5.48 -1.27
N ILE A 240 14.68 -4.29 -0.87
CA ILE A 240 15.53 -3.29 -0.23
C ILE A 240 15.20 -3.23 1.26
N PHE A 241 16.12 -3.70 2.10
CA PHE A 241 16.08 -3.62 3.56
C PHE A 241 17.23 -2.72 4.09
N ALA A 242 17.81 -1.88 3.23
CA ALA A 242 18.91 -1.01 3.62
C ALA A 242 18.51 -0.07 4.77
N LYS A 243 19.40 0.07 5.76
CA LYS A 243 19.18 0.93 6.94
C LYS A 243 17.97 0.55 7.79
N THR A 244 17.43 -0.66 7.64
CA THR A 244 16.36 -1.13 8.53
C THR A 244 16.89 -1.41 9.94
N LYS A 245 16.01 -1.25 10.93
CA LYS A 245 16.23 -1.70 12.31
C LYS A 245 15.36 -2.93 12.55
N GLY A 246 15.93 -4.14 12.37
CA GLY A 246 15.21 -5.40 12.53
C GLY A 246 15.41 -6.00 13.91
N VAL A 247 14.34 -6.28 14.63
CA VAL A 247 14.40 -6.95 15.93
C VAL A 247 13.45 -8.15 15.92
N ASP A 248 13.96 -9.34 16.26
CA ASP A 248 13.20 -10.59 16.31
C ASP A 248 12.47 -10.94 14.98
N CYS A 249 12.98 -10.46 13.83
CA CYS A 249 12.41 -10.77 12.52
C CYS A 249 12.77 -12.20 12.08
N ASN A 250 11.85 -12.83 11.32
CA ASN A 250 12.05 -14.20 10.85
C ASN A 250 12.06 -14.27 9.33
N PHE A 251 13.23 -14.52 8.74
CA PHE A 251 13.46 -14.73 7.31
C PHE A 251 13.78 -16.20 6.98
N ALA A 252 13.43 -17.14 7.86
CA ALA A 252 13.75 -18.55 7.65
C ALA A 252 13.18 -19.05 6.32
N SER A 253 13.99 -19.77 5.54
CA SER A 253 13.65 -20.31 4.21
C SER A 253 13.19 -19.26 3.18
N ALA A 254 13.38 -17.96 3.44
CA ALA A 254 13.05 -16.90 2.49
C ALA A 254 14.03 -16.90 1.30
N ARG A 255 13.51 -16.53 0.12
CA ARG A 255 14.32 -16.32 -1.09
C ARG A 255 14.72 -14.85 -1.16
N LEU A 256 15.96 -14.54 -0.72
CA LEU A 256 16.50 -13.20 -0.56
C LEU A 256 17.59 -12.88 -1.59
N ARG A 257 17.63 -13.59 -2.71
CA ARG A 257 18.65 -13.35 -3.75
C ARG A 257 18.72 -11.88 -4.13
N GLN A 258 19.92 -11.31 -4.11
CA GLN A 258 20.19 -9.92 -4.46
C GLN A 258 19.44 -8.89 -3.59
N ALA A 259 18.95 -9.27 -2.42
CA ALA A 259 18.36 -8.34 -1.48
C ALA A 259 19.44 -7.44 -0.85
N LEU A 260 19.06 -6.22 -0.50
CA LEU A 260 19.97 -5.21 0.04
C LEU A 260 19.70 -4.99 1.52
N PHE A 261 20.65 -5.36 2.38
CA PHE A 261 20.66 -5.12 3.83
C PHE A 261 21.81 -4.18 4.23
N SER A 262 22.34 -3.39 3.29
CA SER A 262 23.46 -2.48 3.59
C SER A 262 23.09 -1.52 4.72
N GLU A 263 24.02 -1.34 5.69
CA GLU A 263 23.82 -0.50 6.89
C GLU A 263 22.61 -0.90 7.76
N ALA A 264 22.04 -2.10 7.59
CA ALA A 264 20.95 -2.58 8.44
C ALA A 264 21.47 -2.95 9.84
N ALA A 265 20.67 -2.66 10.87
CA ALA A 265 20.90 -3.09 12.24
C ALA A 265 19.93 -4.21 12.60
N LEU A 266 20.41 -5.45 12.67
CA LEU A 266 19.61 -6.65 12.85
C LEU A 266 19.92 -7.31 14.18
N GLN A 267 18.92 -7.47 15.05
CA GLN A 267 19.07 -8.11 16.35
C GLN A 267 18.13 -9.31 16.49
N ARG A 268 18.69 -10.46 16.87
CA ARG A 268 17.97 -11.73 17.06
C ARG A 268 17.11 -12.14 15.85
N CYS A 269 17.53 -11.74 14.65
CA CYS A 269 16.86 -12.13 13.41
C CYS A 269 17.28 -13.53 12.96
N ARG A 270 16.38 -14.24 12.29
CA ARG A 270 16.60 -15.61 11.79
C ARG A 270 16.58 -15.64 10.28
N PHE A 271 17.66 -16.17 9.69
CA PHE A 271 17.84 -16.43 8.26
C PHE A 271 18.13 -17.92 7.99
N ASP A 272 17.67 -18.81 8.89
CA ASP A 272 17.97 -20.23 8.78
C ASP A 272 17.43 -20.80 7.47
N ALA A 273 18.26 -21.52 6.73
CA ALA A 273 17.97 -22.09 5.42
C ALA A 273 17.49 -21.06 4.36
N ALA A 274 17.77 -19.78 4.55
CA ALA A 274 17.41 -18.75 3.57
C ALA A 274 18.37 -18.79 2.36
N ASP A 275 17.85 -18.45 1.18
CA ASP A 275 18.62 -18.26 -0.03
C ASP A 275 19.10 -16.80 -0.10
N LEU A 276 20.33 -16.57 0.36
CA LEU A 276 21.01 -15.28 0.45
C LEU A 276 22.06 -15.10 -0.67
N TYR A 277 21.91 -15.80 -1.78
CA TYR A 277 22.83 -15.71 -2.91
C TYR A 277 22.94 -14.27 -3.43
N GLN A 278 24.15 -13.72 -3.50
CA GLN A 278 24.42 -12.33 -3.90
C GLN A 278 23.70 -11.26 -3.06
N THR A 279 23.35 -11.56 -1.82
CA THR A 279 22.74 -10.58 -0.90
C THR A 279 23.81 -9.61 -0.39
N HIS A 280 23.46 -8.33 -0.21
CA HIS A 280 24.39 -7.30 0.25
C HIS A 280 24.15 -6.94 1.71
N PHE A 281 25.11 -7.28 2.58
CA PHE A 281 25.18 -6.91 4.00
C PHE A 281 26.34 -5.94 4.30
N ALA A 282 26.83 -5.22 3.30
CA ALA A 282 27.93 -4.28 3.51
C ALA A 282 27.56 -3.25 4.61
N ASP A 283 28.48 -3.05 5.56
CA ASP A 283 28.33 -2.16 6.71
C ASP A 283 27.15 -2.52 7.66
N ALA A 284 26.53 -3.68 7.52
CA ALA A 284 25.46 -4.11 8.38
C ALA A 284 25.95 -4.58 9.77
N ALA A 285 25.12 -4.37 10.80
CA ALA A 285 25.36 -4.89 12.14
C ALA A 285 24.37 -6.03 12.44
N LEU A 286 24.87 -7.25 12.61
CA LEU A 286 24.11 -8.44 12.98
C LEU A 286 24.49 -8.84 14.42
N GLU A 287 23.53 -8.82 15.33
CA GLU A 287 23.72 -9.24 16.71
C GLU A 287 22.76 -10.39 17.07
N GLN A 288 23.33 -11.48 17.60
CA GLN A 288 22.56 -12.67 17.99
C GLN A 288 21.67 -13.25 16.87
N CYS A 289 22.07 -13.06 15.61
CA CYS A 289 21.33 -13.57 14.46
C CYS A 289 21.71 -15.02 14.14
N SER A 290 20.75 -15.77 13.59
CA SER A 290 20.98 -17.11 13.08
C SER A 290 20.91 -17.12 11.54
N LEU A 291 21.94 -17.67 10.91
CA LEU A 291 22.06 -17.88 9.46
C LEU A 291 22.41 -19.36 9.18
N ARG A 292 21.92 -20.27 10.03
CA ARG A 292 22.24 -21.71 9.90
C ARG A 292 21.74 -22.26 8.58
N ASP A 293 22.57 -23.08 7.95
CA ASP A 293 22.24 -23.76 6.70
C ASP A 293 21.82 -22.82 5.55
N ALA A 294 22.16 -21.53 5.63
CA ALA A 294 21.83 -20.51 4.62
C ALA A 294 22.76 -20.62 3.39
N GLU A 295 22.27 -20.26 2.22
CA GLU A 295 23.04 -20.12 0.98
C GLU A 295 23.63 -18.71 0.90
N LEU A 296 24.90 -18.53 1.24
CA LEU A 296 25.61 -17.24 1.30
C LEU A 296 26.60 -17.04 0.14
N SER A 297 26.58 -17.89 -0.88
CA SER A 297 27.53 -17.76 -2.00
C SER A 297 27.41 -16.39 -2.65
N TYR A 298 28.56 -15.75 -2.86
CA TYR A 298 28.70 -14.40 -3.39
C TYR A 298 28.03 -13.29 -2.56
N ALA A 299 27.55 -13.57 -1.35
CA ALA A 299 27.02 -12.52 -0.48
C ALA A 299 28.15 -11.56 -0.06
N ASP A 300 27.81 -10.29 0.10
CA ASP A 300 28.75 -9.25 0.48
C ASP A 300 28.55 -8.83 1.94
N PHE A 301 29.48 -9.23 2.81
CA PHE A 301 29.57 -8.81 4.21
C PHE A 301 30.75 -7.85 4.45
N SER A 302 31.18 -7.14 3.42
CA SER A 302 32.29 -6.18 3.60
C SER A 302 31.97 -5.16 4.68
N ARG A 303 32.90 -4.97 5.63
CA ARG A 303 32.76 -4.08 6.80
C ARG A 303 31.54 -4.38 7.70
N ALA A 304 30.87 -5.51 7.51
CA ALA A 304 29.79 -5.93 8.39
C ALA A 304 30.32 -6.36 9.76
N ARG A 305 29.49 -6.21 10.79
CA ARG A 305 29.79 -6.64 12.15
C ARG A 305 28.84 -7.78 12.57
N LEU A 306 29.43 -8.96 12.81
CA LEU A 306 28.70 -10.16 13.25
C LEU A 306 29.06 -10.46 14.71
N VAL A 307 28.14 -10.25 15.63
CA VAL A 307 28.34 -10.46 17.07
C VAL A 307 27.39 -11.53 17.58
N ARG A 308 27.96 -12.59 18.17
CA ARG A 308 27.18 -13.73 18.71
C ARG A 308 26.22 -14.36 17.67
N CYS A 309 26.62 -14.35 16.41
CA CYS A 309 25.83 -14.98 15.34
C CYS A 309 26.12 -16.48 15.20
N ASP A 310 25.15 -17.24 14.71
CA ASP A 310 25.33 -18.65 14.33
C ASP A 310 25.21 -18.80 12.81
N VAL A 311 26.33 -19.12 12.16
CA VAL A 311 26.43 -19.26 10.69
C VAL A 311 26.80 -20.71 10.32
N GLN A 312 26.64 -21.67 11.25
CA GLN A 312 26.99 -23.07 11.01
C GLN A 312 26.15 -23.69 9.90
N GLY A 313 26.75 -24.58 9.13
CA GLY A 313 26.08 -25.29 8.03
C GLY A 313 25.89 -24.48 6.76
N SER A 314 26.12 -23.15 6.79
CA SER A 314 25.89 -22.30 5.61
C SER A 314 26.99 -22.49 4.55
N VAL A 315 26.58 -22.28 3.28
CA VAL A 315 27.47 -22.30 2.11
C VAL A 315 28.04 -20.90 1.89
N VAL A 316 29.38 -20.76 1.94
CA VAL A 316 30.08 -19.48 1.89
C VAL A 316 30.98 -19.33 0.66
N ALA A 317 30.63 -19.97 -0.46
CA ALA A 317 31.47 -19.91 -1.66
C ALA A 317 31.58 -18.47 -2.19
N ARG A 318 32.81 -17.93 -2.19
CA ARG A 318 33.12 -16.55 -2.61
C ARG A 318 32.34 -15.46 -1.85
N THR A 319 31.85 -15.74 -0.65
CA THR A 319 31.30 -14.73 0.26
C THR A 319 32.39 -13.71 0.59
N ASN A 320 32.12 -12.42 0.37
CA ASN A 320 33.04 -11.34 0.65
C ASN A 320 33.01 -10.98 2.14
N LEU A 321 34.11 -11.19 2.83
CA LEU A 321 34.34 -10.83 4.24
C LEU A 321 35.39 -9.71 4.39
N HIS A 322 35.55 -8.86 3.37
CA HIS A 322 36.54 -7.77 3.42
C HIS A 322 36.29 -6.86 4.62
N ARG A 323 37.23 -6.79 5.57
CA ARG A 323 37.11 -6.02 6.81
C ARG A 323 35.88 -6.33 7.67
N ALA A 324 35.27 -7.49 7.50
CA ALA A 324 34.20 -7.92 8.39
C ALA A 324 34.74 -8.19 9.80
N GLU A 325 34.02 -7.73 10.83
CA GLU A 325 34.31 -7.96 12.22
C GLU A 325 33.43 -9.11 12.74
N VAL A 326 34.05 -10.22 13.08
CA VAL A 326 33.37 -11.41 13.61
C VAL A 326 33.80 -11.65 15.04
N SER A 327 32.86 -11.53 16.00
CA SER A 327 33.17 -11.78 17.41
C SER A 327 32.16 -12.71 18.06
N THR A 328 32.65 -13.68 18.83
CA THR A 328 31.84 -14.67 19.58
C THR A 328 30.82 -15.43 18.75
N SER A 329 30.99 -15.45 17.40
CA SER A 329 30.09 -16.09 16.44
C SER A 329 30.59 -17.48 16.05
N ARG A 330 29.64 -18.37 15.72
CA ARG A 330 29.92 -19.72 15.21
C ARG A 330 29.95 -19.67 13.69
N MET A 331 31.13 -19.79 13.12
CA MET A 331 31.31 -19.73 11.66
C MET A 331 31.46 -21.12 11.05
N PRO A 332 31.07 -21.29 9.76
CA PRO A 332 31.37 -22.49 8.98
C PRO A 332 32.86 -22.51 8.61
N ASN A 333 33.29 -23.52 7.84
CA ASN A 333 34.61 -23.50 7.22
C ASN A 333 34.69 -22.36 6.18
N LEU A 334 35.55 -21.36 6.44
CA LEU A 334 35.68 -20.15 5.59
C LEU A 334 36.68 -20.33 4.43
N ALA A 335 37.20 -21.54 4.15
CA ALA A 335 38.21 -21.74 3.10
C ALA A 335 37.72 -21.30 1.69
N ALA A 336 36.41 -21.30 1.44
CA ALA A 336 35.84 -20.87 0.18
C ALA A 336 35.38 -19.39 0.16
N ALA A 337 35.50 -18.68 1.29
CA ALA A 337 35.17 -17.27 1.40
C ALA A 337 36.33 -16.37 0.99
N LEU A 338 36.04 -15.12 0.62
CA LEU A 338 37.03 -14.09 0.31
C LEU A 338 37.31 -13.25 1.58
N GLY A 339 38.48 -13.35 2.10
CA GLY A 339 38.94 -12.57 3.25
C GLY A 339 39.29 -11.12 2.91
N THR A 340 39.93 -10.42 3.86
CA THR A 340 40.34 -9.04 3.66
C THR A 340 41.37 -8.88 2.55
N ASP A 341 41.04 -8.11 1.51
CA ASP A 341 42.02 -7.67 0.50
C ASP A 341 42.91 -6.58 1.10
N ALA A 342 44.22 -6.88 1.22
CA ALA A 342 45.17 -5.99 1.84
C ALA A 342 45.46 -4.72 1.03
N ALA A 343 45.32 -4.76 -0.31
CA ALA A 343 45.54 -3.61 -1.17
C ALA A 343 44.34 -2.65 -1.07
N LEU A 344 43.13 -3.19 -1.16
CA LEU A 344 41.91 -2.41 -0.98
C LEU A 344 41.82 -1.79 0.41
N ALA A 345 42.14 -2.57 1.48
CA ALA A 345 42.12 -2.07 2.85
C ALA A 345 43.15 -0.94 3.10
N ARG A 346 44.25 -0.90 2.34
CA ARG A 346 45.20 0.22 2.38
C ARG A 346 44.63 1.44 1.65
N ALA A 347 44.03 1.25 0.49
CA ALA A 347 43.42 2.33 -0.28
C ALA A 347 42.30 3.03 0.48
N GLU A 348 41.45 2.28 1.17
CA GLU A 348 40.34 2.81 1.99
C GLU A 348 40.80 3.62 3.22
N ARG A 349 42.09 3.45 3.67
CA ARG A 349 42.67 4.27 4.76
C ARG A 349 43.29 5.56 4.27
N TRP A 350 43.36 5.77 2.96
CA TRP A 350 43.90 6.99 2.40
C TRP A 350 42.96 8.16 2.70
N PRO A 351 43.42 9.23 3.35
CA PRO A 351 42.56 10.37 3.64
C PRO A 351 42.03 10.95 2.33
N GLN A 352 40.71 11.05 2.22
CA GLN A 352 40.09 11.78 1.10
C GLN A 352 40.60 13.22 1.10
N PRO A 353 41.06 13.80 0.00
CA PRO A 353 41.38 15.22 -0.03
C PRO A 353 40.10 16.04 0.33
N VAL A 354 40.28 16.94 1.28
CA VAL A 354 39.26 17.87 1.80
C VAL A 354 38.81 18.84 0.70
#